data_e4d6391fa04aec7df627936f695db376
#
_entry.id   e4d6391fa04aec7df627936f695db376
#
_cell.length_a   1.000
_cell.length_b   1.000
_cell.length_c   1.000
_cell.angle_alpha   90.00
_cell.angle_beta   90.00
_cell.angle_gamma   90.00
#
_symmetry.space_group_name_H-M   'P 1'
#
loop_
_entity.id
_entity.type
_entity.pdbx_description
1 polymer ?
#
loop_
_entity_poly.entity_id
_entity_poly.type
_entity_poly.pdbx_seq_one_letter_code
_entity_poly.pdbx_strand_id
1 'polypeptide(L)'
;MTKNKLPKNFKFIDLFAGIGGFRMGLERVGGKCVWSNDCDKYANKTYNHWFKDDINGLDINEAIKLNLVPPHDVLCGGFPCQPFSNAGHRKGFEDEKQGHLFFSIKKIVDEHEPKIIFLENVRNVFKKETFDVIHSAFKEDYICARALINAKAWVPQNRVRAFMLFFHCEHFSEEFVLTKFQNFLDSLAQKGKTEDTPFISIRSKARNLEEYKITKGTWAALQKHKARHLEAGRGFGYGLVDDKKPTRTLSARYAKDGAEILIKENWRVPRKITVEEGLALMGYNNTFAKQYGFKRGFTFPETMSKAQIYKQLGNSLVPEIVSEIASILVK
;
A
#
# COMPACT_ATOMS: atom_id res chain seq x y z
N MET A 1 -26.68 19.77 -0.11
CA MET A 1 -25.73 18.70 -0.50
C MET A 1 -26.15 17.42 0.19
N THR A 2 -26.11 16.27 -0.50
CA THR A 2 -26.48 14.98 0.12
C THR A 2 -25.43 14.62 1.15
N LYS A 3 -25.80 14.65 2.44
CA LYS A 3 -24.94 14.26 3.55
C LYS A 3 -24.54 12.76 3.39
N ASN A 4 -23.33 12.40 3.78
CA ASN A 4 -22.81 11.02 3.79
C ASN A 4 -22.41 10.42 2.42
N LYS A 5 -22.18 11.24 1.39
CA LYS A 5 -21.71 10.78 0.08
C LYS A 5 -20.71 11.74 -0.54
N LEU A 6 -19.79 11.18 -1.32
CA LEU A 6 -18.95 11.96 -2.22
C LEU A 6 -19.72 12.32 -3.49
N PRO A 7 -19.43 13.49 -4.11
CA PRO A 7 -20.00 13.83 -5.41
C PRO A 7 -19.49 12.88 -6.50
N LYS A 8 -20.24 12.75 -7.61
CA LYS A 8 -19.72 12.11 -8.81
C LYS A 8 -18.48 12.88 -9.29
N ASN A 9 -17.44 12.15 -9.70
CA ASN A 9 -16.16 12.73 -10.11
C ASN A 9 -15.47 13.56 -9.01
N PHE A 10 -15.62 13.14 -7.74
CA PHE A 10 -14.93 13.79 -6.63
C PHE A 10 -13.42 13.90 -6.94
N LYS A 11 -12.84 15.04 -6.56
CA LYS A 11 -11.42 15.29 -6.76
C LYS A 11 -10.61 14.72 -5.60
N PHE A 12 -9.48 14.08 -5.91
CA PHE A 12 -8.57 13.62 -4.86
C PHE A 12 -7.12 13.92 -5.20
N ILE A 13 -6.32 14.03 -4.14
CA ILE A 13 -4.86 14.07 -4.22
C ILE A 13 -4.28 12.79 -3.63
N ASP A 14 -3.16 12.32 -4.21
CA ASP A 14 -2.45 11.10 -3.79
C ASP A 14 -1.05 11.46 -3.28
N LEU A 15 -0.87 11.44 -1.96
CA LEU A 15 0.39 11.76 -1.29
C LEU A 15 1.21 10.51 -1.07
N PHE A 16 2.53 10.62 -1.25
CA PHE A 16 3.43 9.46 -1.17
C PHE A 16 2.96 8.35 -2.11
N ALA A 17 2.55 8.76 -3.31
CA ALA A 17 1.76 7.97 -4.25
C ALA A 17 2.43 6.67 -4.70
N GLY A 18 3.76 6.57 -4.60
CA GLY A 18 4.50 5.41 -5.05
C GLY A 18 4.22 5.12 -6.53
N ILE A 19 3.62 3.96 -6.79
CA ILE A 19 3.19 3.56 -8.14
C ILE A 19 1.68 3.69 -8.35
N GLY A 20 0.99 4.51 -7.54
CA GLY A 20 -0.40 4.90 -7.75
C GLY A 20 -1.47 3.89 -7.30
N GLY A 21 -1.21 3.15 -6.24
CA GLY A 21 -2.19 2.18 -5.73
C GLY A 21 -3.49 2.82 -5.25
N PHE A 22 -3.42 3.96 -4.56
CA PHE A 22 -4.61 4.75 -4.19
C PHE A 22 -5.31 5.30 -5.42
N ARG A 23 -4.57 5.89 -6.36
CA ARG A 23 -5.12 6.42 -7.61
C ARG A 23 -5.95 5.39 -8.33
N MET A 24 -5.41 4.18 -8.55
CA MET A 24 -6.15 3.11 -9.24
C MET A 24 -7.44 2.74 -8.52
N GLY A 25 -7.39 2.62 -7.20
CA GLY A 25 -8.55 2.27 -6.40
C GLY A 25 -9.64 3.33 -6.42
N LEU A 26 -9.30 4.61 -6.31
CA LEU A 26 -10.24 5.73 -6.27
C LEU A 26 -10.79 6.07 -7.66
N GLU A 27 -9.98 6.03 -8.72
CA GLU A 27 -10.46 6.26 -10.10
C GLU A 27 -11.44 5.16 -10.54
N ARG A 28 -11.28 3.93 -10.07
CA ARG A 28 -12.22 2.84 -10.36
C ARG A 28 -13.64 3.09 -9.84
N VAL A 29 -13.80 3.88 -8.79
CA VAL A 29 -15.10 4.26 -8.24
C VAL A 29 -15.56 5.66 -8.69
N GLY A 30 -14.88 6.23 -9.69
CA GLY A 30 -15.26 7.49 -10.32
C GLY A 30 -14.60 8.73 -9.73
N GLY A 31 -13.58 8.59 -8.88
CA GLY A 31 -12.73 9.70 -8.44
C GLY A 31 -11.87 10.23 -9.58
N LYS A 32 -11.48 11.50 -9.50
CA LYS A 32 -10.55 12.16 -10.41
C LYS A 32 -9.30 12.57 -9.64
N CYS A 33 -8.14 11.98 -9.95
CA CYS A 33 -6.86 12.44 -9.44
C CYS A 33 -6.56 13.83 -10.01
N VAL A 34 -6.39 14.82 -9.15
CA VAL A 34 -6.09 16.21 -9.57
C VAL A 34 -4.66 16.57 -9.24
N TRP A 35 -4.01 15.82 -8.37
CA TRP A 35 -2.60 16.01 -8.04
C TRP A 35 -2.05 14.77 -7.33
N SER A 36 -0.78 14.48 -7.57
CA SER A 36 -0.06 13.41 -6.89
C SER A 36 1.37 13.83 -6.61
N ASN A 37 1.93 13.32 -5.51
CA ASN A 37 3.28 13.64 -5.08
C ASN A 37 4.01 12.41 -4.53
N ASP A 38 5.25 12.25 -4.97
CA ASP A 38 6.22 11.32 -4.38
C ASP A 38 7.64 11.78 -4.73
N CYS A 39 8.57 11.71 -3.79
CA CYS A 39 9.96 12.10 -3.99
C CYS A 39 10.85 10.97 -4.55
N ASP A 40 10.38 9.71 -4.63
CA ASP A 40 11.15 8.61 -5.21
C ASP A 40 11.13 8.67 -6.75
N LYS A 41 12.25 9.12 -7.34
CA LYS A 41 12.41 9.27 -8.77
C LYS A 41 12.14 8.00 -9.61
N TYR A 42 12.29 6.82 -9.02
CA TYR A 42 12.02 5.56 -9.72
C TYR A 42 10.52 5.22 -9.67
N ALA A 43 9.88 5.50 -8.55
CA ALA A 43 8.42 5.39 -8.44
C ALA A 43 7.76 6.36 -9.43
N ASN A 44 8.23 7.61 -9.51
CA ASN A 44 7.71 8.63 -10.43
C ASN A 44 7.82 8.20 -11.90
N LYS A 45 8.95 7.57 -12.30
CA LYS A 45 9.08 7.04 -13.66
C LYS A 45 8.02 5.98 -13.98
N THR A 46 7.73 5.08 -13.04
CA THR A 46 6.68 4.05 -13.19
C THR A 46 5.30 4.70 -13.20
N TYR A 47 5.05 5.63 -12.30
CA TYR A 47 3.79 6.38 -12.21
C TYR A 47 3.47 7.09 -13.52
N ASN A 48 4.41 7.90 -14.03
CA ASN A 48 4.25 8.63 -15.30
C ASN A 48 4.07 7.67 -16.50
N HIS A 49 4.76 6.51 -16.47
CA HIS A 49 4.59 5.49 -17.51
C HIS A 49 3.18 4.89 -17.48
N TRP A 50 2.61 4.64 -16.29
CA TRP A 50 1.30 4.00 -16.15
C TRP A 50 0.13 4.96 -16.39
N PHE A 51 0.20 6.16 -15.84
CA PHE A 51 -0.93 7.12 -15.88
C PHE A 51 -0.82 8.15 -17.01
N LYS A 52 0.31 8.22 -17.72
CA LYS A 52 0.57 9.27 -18.72
C LYS A 52 0.38 10.68 -18.16
N ASP A 53 0.85 10.87 -16.94
CA ASP A 53 0.66 12.06 -16.13
C ASP A 53 1.98 12.40 -15.44
N ASP A 54 2.21 13.66 -15.12
CA ASP A 54 3.44 14.12 -14.48
C ASP A 54 3.22 14.26 -12.97
N ILE A 55 3.67 13.25 -12.22
CA ILE A 55 3.65 13.31 -10.77
C ILE A 55 4.60 14.41 -10.26
N ASN A 56 4.16 15.17 -9.24
CA ASN A 56 5.01 16.14 -8.58
C ASN A 56 6.13 15.41 -7.80
N GLY A 57 7.37 15.60 -8.24
CA GLY A 57 8.56 14.92 -7.69
C GLY A 57 9.27 15.67 -6.57
N LEU A 58 8.75 16.81 -6.10
CA LEU A 58 9.34 17.58 -5.01
C LEU A 58 9.13 16.90 -3.66
N ASP A 59 9.96 17.28 -2.68
CA ASP A 59 9.64 17.04 -1.28
C ASP A 59 8.29 17.69 -0.95
N ILE A 60 7.45 17.02 -0.18
CA ILE A 60 6.09 17.50 0.12
C ILE A 60 6.10 18.86 0.82
N ASN A 61 7.10 19.15 1.67
CA ASN A 61 7.20 20.44 2.34
C ASN A 61 7.59 21.56 1.37
N GLU A 62 8.36 21.26 0.33
CA GLU A 62 8.65 22.21 -0.74
C GLU A 62 7.38 22.47 -1.59
N ALA A 63 6.65 21.43 -1.93
CA ALA A 63 5.40 21.56 -2.66
C ALA A 63 4.35 22.42 -1.90
N ILE A 64 4.25 22.24 -0.57
CA ILE A 64 3.40 23.08 0.29
C ILE A 64 3.88 24.53 0.29
N LYS A 65 5.17 24.79 0.49
CA LYS A 65 5.74 26.16 0.47
C LYS A 65 5.50 26.90 -0.85
N LEU A 66 5.46 26.15 -1.96
CA LEU A 66 5.21 26.68 -3.29
C LEU A 66 3.72 26.75 -3.64
N ASN A 67 2.84 26.42 -2.70
CA ASN A 67 1.37 26.41 -2.89
C ASN A 67 0.91 25.60 -4.11
N LEU A 68 1.48 24.41 -4.29
CA LEU A 68 1.21 23.54 -5.44
C LEU A 68 0.06 22.57 -5.24
N VAL A 69 -0.48 22.47 -4.02
CA VAL A 69 -1.58 21.55 -3.70
C VAL A 69 -2.91 22.15 -4.12
N PRO A 70 -3.65 21.55 -5.07
CA PRO A 70 -4.93 22.10 -5.51
C PRO A 70 -6.08 21.76 -4.56
N PRO A 71 -7.22 22.47 -4.62
CA PRO A 71 -8.45 22.09 -3.91
C PRO A 71 -8.91 20.68 -4.29
N HIS A 72 -9.33 19.90 -3.28
CA HIS A 72 -9.72 18.50 -3.42
C HIS A 72 -10.78 18.08 -2.40
N ASP A 73 -11.54 17.04 -2.72
CA ASP A 73 -12.55 16.46 -1.82
C ASP A 73 -11.96 15.40 -0.91
N VAL A 74 -10.94 14.65 -1.41
CA VAL A 74 -10.31 13.53 -0.70
C VAL A 74 -8.80 13.69 -0.73
N LEU A 75 -8.17 13.64 0.43
CA LEU A 75 -6.73 13.45 0.57
C LEU A 75 -6.45 11.98 0.84
N CYS A 76 -5.66 11.32 0.01
CA CYS A 76 -5.21 9.97 0.31
C CYS A 76 -3.68 9.87 0.36
N GLY A 77 -3.16 8.85 1.09
CA GLY A 77 -1.73 8.63 1.15
C GLY A 77 -1.29 7.51 2.09
N GLY A 78 -0.19 6.86 1.70
CA GLY A 78 0.53 5.87 2.51
C GLY A 78 1.83 6.46 3.05
N PHE A 79 1.77 7.19 4.15
CA PHE A 79 2.95 7.88 4.68
C PHE A 79 3.95 6.93 5.35
N PRO A 80 5.28 7.22 5.30
CA PRO A 80 6.29 6.39 5.95
C PRO A 80 6.11 6.27 7.46
N CYS A 81 6.18 5.02 7.98
CA CYS A 81 5.94 4.69 9.40
C CYS A 81 7.22 4.68 10.26
N GLN A 82 8.37 5.11 9.76
CA GLN A 82 9.65 4.91 10.43
C GLN A 82 9.81 5.62 11.80
N PRO A 83 9.21 6.78 12.09
CA PRO A 83 9.27 7.38 13.43
C PRO A 83 8.57 6.56 14.51
N PHE A 84 7.60 5.72 14.11
CA PHE A 84 6.73 4.98 15.01
C PHE A 84 7.16 3.51 15.23
N SER A 85 8.13 3.00 14.46
CA SER A 85 8.48 1.57 14.51
C SER A 85 9.66 1.21 15.42
N ASN A 86 10.50 2.18 15.82
CA ASN A 86 11.74 1.93 16.57
C ASN A 86 11.94 2.86 17.78
N ALA A 87 10.91 3.48 18.31
CA ALA A 87 11.02 4.35 19.47
C ALA A 87 11.23 3.54 20.77
N GLY A 88 12.44 3.01 20.95
CA GLY A 88 12.97 2.67 22.27
C GLY A 88 13.41 3.91 23.08
N HIS A 89 13.22 5.13 22.58
CA HIS A 89 13.46 6.37 23.28
C HIS A 89 12.39 7.41 22.96
N ARG A 90 11.90 8.11 23.98
CA ARG A 90 10.81 9.10 24.05
C ARG A 90 10.93 10.34 23.12
N LYS A 91 11.52 10.21 21.93
CA LYS A 91 11.70 11.30 20.94
C LYS A 91 10.84 11.14 19.68
N GLY A 92 9.71 10.42 19.75
CA GLY A 92 8.91 10.01 18.61
C GLY A 92 8.38 11.13 17.69
N PHE A 93 8.28 12.36 18.13
CA PHE A 93 7.86 13.53 17.36
C PHE A 93 8.94 14.62 17.23
N GLU A 94 10.02 14.53 18.00
CA GLU A 94 11.15 15.48 17.94
C GLU A 94 12.23 15.06 16.95
N ASP A 95 12.10 13.91 16.27
CA ASP A 95 13.04 13.50 15.22
C ASP A 95 12.77 14.35 13.97
N GLU A 96 13.58 15.40 13.82
CA GLU A 96 13.44 16.47 12.83
C GLU A 96 13.35 16.01 11.36
N LYS A 97 13.63 14.75 11.03
CA LYS A 97 13.68 14.27 9.63
C LYS A 97 12.50 13.40 9.19
N GLN A 98 11.75 12.78 10.08
CA GLN A 98 10.71 11.82 9.68
C GLN A 98 9.34 12.01 10.37
N GLY A 99 9.25 12.67 11.50
CA GLY A 99 7.98 13.16 12.07
C GLY A 99 7.30 14.20 11.16
N HIS A 100 8.08 14.84 10.31
CA HIS A 100 7.63 15.91 9.41
C HIS A 100 6.56 15.49 8.41
N LEU A 101 6.57 14.25 7.88
CA LEU A 101 5.67 13.86 6.79
C LEU A 101 4.19 13.74 7.23
N PHE A 102 3.92 13.26 8.45
CA PHE A 102 2.57 13.29 9.00
C PHE A 102 2.10 14.74 9.24
N PHE A 103 2.98 15.61 9.74
CA PHE A 103 2.65 17.02 9.93
C PHE A 103 2.47 17.77 8.61
N SER A 104 3.12 17.32 7.53
CA SER A 104 2.84 17.83 6.19
C SER A 104 1.42 17.49 5.73
N ILE A 105 0.94 16.26 6.02
CA ILE A 105 -0.47 15.89 5.81
C ILE A 105 -1.37 16.83 6.62
N LYS A 106 -1.07 17.03 7.92
CA LYS A 106 -1.87 17.91 8.79
C LYS A 106 -1.97 19.35 8.23
N LYS A 107 -0.84 19.92 7.75
CA LYS A 107 -0.85 21.25 7.14
C LYS A 107 -1.74 21.34 5.91
N ILE A 108 -1.69 20.33 5.03
CA ILE A 108 -2.56 20.27 3.85
C ILE A 108 -4.03 20.16 4.27
N VAL A 109 -4.32 19.35 5.30
CA VAL A 109 -5.69 19.20 5.83
C VAL A 109 -6.19 20.51 6.41
N ASP A 110 -5.36 21.24 7.17
CA ASP A 110 -5.74 22.52 7.77
C ASP A 110 -5.99 23.62 6.74
N GLU A 111 -5.34 23.56 5.60
CA GLU A 111 -5.46 24.54 4.50
C GLU A 111 -6.64 24.24 3.57
N HIS A 112 -6.92 22.96 3.32
CA HIS A 112 -7.86 22.54 2.27
C HIS A 112 -9.15 21.92 2.79
N GLU A 113 -9.20 21.51 4.06
CA GLU A 113 -10.37 20.92 4.74
C GLU A 113 -11.08 19.84 3.89
N PRO A 114 -10.34 18.78 3.44
CA PRO A 114 -10.93 17.76 2.58
C PRO A 114 -12.09 17.05 3.28
N LYS A 115 -13.10 16.64 2.52
CA LYS A 115 -14.25 15.90 3.07
C LYS A 115 -13.87 14.57 3.69
N ILE A 116 -12.81 13.94 3.16
CA ILE A 116 -12.29 12.67 3.65
C ILE A 116 -10.75 12.69 3.59
N ILE A 117 -10.12 12.21 4.68
CA ILE A 117 -8.70 11.88 4.72
C ILE A 117 -8.61 10.35 4.73
N PHE A 118 -8.00 9.73 3.72
CA PHE A 118 -7.89 8.28 3.58
C PHE A 118 -6.43 7.84 3.66
N LEU A 119 -6.01 7.34 4.81
CA LEU A 119 -4.63 6.95 5.10
C LEU A 119 -4.46 5.44 5.17
N GLU A 120 -3.35 4.95 4.64
CA GLU A 120 -2.88 3.57 4.79
C GLU A 120 -1.53 3.53 5.50
N ASN A 121 -1.32 2.46 6.28
CA ASN A 121 -0.03 2.20 6.90
C ASN A 121 0.13 0.73 7.31
N VAL A 122 1.31 0.36 7.81
CA VAL A 122 1.53 -0.96 8.43
C VAL A 122 0.77 -1.06 9.75
N ARG A 123 0.43 -2.31 10.18
CA ARG A 123 -0.36 -2.57 11.40
C ARG A 123 0.14 -1.86 12.65
N ASN A 124 1.44 -1.60 12.75
CA ASN A 124 2.04 -0.99 13.94
C ASN A 124 1.60 0.46 14.18
N VAL A 125 1.01 1.13 13.18
CA VAL A 125 0.43 2.47 13.36
C VAL A 125 -0.71 2.47 14.37
N PHE A 126 -1.36 1.31 14.62
CA PHE A 126 -2.41 1.16 15.63
C PHE A 126 -1.89 0.87 17.04
N LYS A 127 -0.59 0.91 17.28
CA LYS A 127 -0.10 1.03 18.65
C LYS A 127 -0.64 2.33 19.25
N LYS A 128 -1.05 2.23 20.54
CA LYS A 128 -1.77 3.31 21.21
C LYS A 128 -1.07 4.66 21.05
N GLU A 129 0.21 4.72 21.36
CA GLU A 129 0.99 5.96 21.35
C GLU A 129 1.03 6.62 19.96
N THR A 130 1.12 5.82 18.91
CA THR A 130 1.13 6.29 17.53
C THR A 130 -0.24 6.73 17.07
N PHE A 131 -1.25 5.88 17.31
CA PHE A 131 -2.60 6.16 16.85
C PHE A 131 -3.21 7.37 17.58
N ASP A 132 -2.99 7.51 18.88
CA ASP A 132 -3.51 8.63 19.67
C ASP A 132 -3.03 9.97 19.12
N VAL A 133 -1.81 10.07 18.63
CA VAL A 133 -1.30 11.29 17.99
C VAL A 133 -1.99 11.57 16.66
N ILE A 134 -2.10 10.56 15.79
CA ILE A 134 -2.78 10.71 14.50
C ILE A 134 -4.26 11.09 14.71
N HIS A 135 -4.93 10.43 15.64
CA HIS A 135 -6.33 10.69 15.95
C HIS A 135 -6.52 12.10 16.51
N SER A 136 -5.67 12.50 17.47
CA SER A 136 -5.76 13.82 18.10
C SER A 136 -5.52 14.98 17.13
N ALA A 137 -4.78 14.74 16.03
CA ALA A 137 -4.54 15.75 15.03
C ALA A 137 -5.79 16.15 14.23
N PHE A 138 -6.79 15.26 14.16
CA PHE A 138 -7.98 15.46 13.31
C PHE A 138 -9.32 15.40 14.07
N LYS A 139 -9.35 15.02 15.36
CA LYS A 139 -10.58 14.70 16.10
C LYS A 139 -11.55 15.85 16.28
N GLU A 140 -11.12 17.10 16.15
CA GLU A 140 -11.98 18.29 16.36
C GLU A 140 -12.99 18.39 15.21
N ASP A 141 -12.53 18.16 13.96
CA ASP A 141 -13.35 18.38 12.77
C ASP A 141 -13.70 17.08 12.04
N TYR A 142 -13.09 15.95 12.44
CA TYR A 142 -13.23 14.67 11.72
C TYR A 142 -13.58 13.51 12.63
N ILE A 143 -14.49 12.67 12.15
CA ILE A 143 -14.89 11.41 12.77
C ILE A 143 -14.07 10.28 12.13
N CYS A 144 -13.43 9.44 12.95
CA CYS A 144 -12.53 8.39 12.49
C CYS A 144 -13.22 7.02 12.42
N ALA A 145 -13.07 6.34 11.27
CA ALA A 145 -13.30 4.91 11.12
C ALA A 145 -11.98 4.20 10.72
N ARG A 146 -11.72 3.01 11.24
CA ARG A 146 -10.45 2.31 11.02
C ARG A 146 -10.56 0.80 11.07
N ALA A 147 -9.72 0.12 10.29
CA ALA A 147 -9.61 -1.35 10.37
C ALA A 147 -8.21 -1.86 10.01
N LEU A 148 -7.88 -3.06 10.50
CA LEU A 148 -6.77 -3.87 9.99
C LEU A 148 -7.32 -4.86 8.97
N ILE A 149 -6.94 -4.70 7.72
CA ILE A 149 -7.38 -5.57 6.63
C ILE A 149 -6.21 -6.40 6.12
N ASN A 150 -6.40 -7.72 6.03
CA ASN A 150 -5.43 -8.61 5.41
C ASN A 150 -5.81 -8.83 3.96
N ALA A 151 -4.90 -8.51 3.05
CA ALA A 151 -5.13 -8.60 1.61
C ALA A 151 -5.31 -10.03 1.07
N LYS A 152 -5.12 -11.09 1.87
CA LYS A 152 -5.17 -12.48 1.43
C LYS A 152 -6.51 -12.94 0.82
N ALA A 153 -7.59 -12.21 1.08
CA ALA A 153 -8.89 -12.44 0.44
C ALA A 153 -8.97 -11.92 -1.01
N TRP A 154 -8.10 -10.99 -1.39
CA TRP A 154 -8.08 -10.34 -2.72
C TRP A 154 -6.90 -10.78 -3.57
N VAL A 155 -5.76 -11.02 -2.92
CA VAL A 155 -4.50 -11.41 -3.56
C VAL A 155 -3.84 -12.54 -2.78
N PRO A 156 -3.05 -13.41 -3.40
CA PRO A 156 -2.44 -14.57 -2.70
C PRO A 156 -1.27 -14.17 -1.80
N GLN A 157 -1.49 -13.19 -0.92
CA GLN A 157 -0.47 -12.64 -0.02
C GLN A 157 -1.04 -12.27 1.34
N ASN A 158 -0.44 -12.78 2.41
CA ASN A 158 -0.66 -12.28 3.75
C ASN A 158 -0.06 -10.88 3.89
N ARG A 159 -0.88 -9.84 3.72
CA ARG A 159 -0.48 -8.43 3.80
C ARG A 159 -1.47 -7.66 4.66
N VAL A 160 -1.20 -7.58 5.95
CA VAL A 160 -2.03 -6.81 6.88
C VAL A 160 -1.65 -5.34 6.82
N ARG A 161 -2.65 -4.48 6.56
CA ARG A 161 -2.51 -3.03 6.54
C ARG A 161 -3.57 -2.36 7.39
N ALA A 162 -3.18 -1.24 7.99
CA ALA A 162 -4.07 -0.34 8.70
C ALA A 162 -4.66 0.66 7.72
N PHE A 163 -5.99 0.72 7.65
CA PHE A 163 -6.72 1.73 6.93
C PHE A 163 -7.41 2.65 7.93
N MET A 164 -7.24 3.95 7.76
CA MET A 164 -7.80 5.01 8.59
C MET A 164 -8.50 6.00 7.67
N LEU A 165 -9.80 6.22 7.92
CA LEU A 165 -10.56 7.25 7.22
C LEU A 165 -11.09 8.24 8.24
N PHE A 166 -10.82 9.50 7.99
CA PHE A 166 -11.33 10.62 8.80
C PHE A 166 -12.32 11.38 7.94
N PHE A 167 -13.54 11.53 8.44
CA PHE A 167 -14.68 12.11 7.75
C PHE A 167 -15.03 13.46 8.36
N HIS A 168 -15.02 14.52 7.58
CA HIS A 168 -15.35 15.86 8.04
C HIS A 168 -16.80 15.91 8.56
N CYS A 169 -17.00 16.37 9.79
CA CYS A 169 -18.29 16.32 10.50
C CYS A 169 -19.40 17.15 9.84
N GLU A 170 -19.08 18.18 9.05
CA GLU A 170 -20.07 18.94 8.28
C GLU A 170 -20.66 18.14 7.12
N HIS A 171 -19.88 17.20 6.53
CA HIS A 171 -20.26 16.43 5.35
C HIS A 171 -20.78 15.03 5.70
N PHE A 172 -20.37 14.47 6.83
CA PHE A 172 -20.72 13.12 7.26
C PHE A 172 -21.28 13.12 8.67
N SER A 173 -22.33 12.34 8.91
CA SER A 173 -22.90 12.19 10.25
C SER A 173 -22.14 11.14 11.05
N GLU A 174 -22.07 11.32 12.36
CA GLU A 174 -21.45 10.36 13.29
C GLU A 174 -22.10 8.97 13.16
N GLU A 175 -23.43 8.90 13.07
CA GLU A 175 -24.16 7.64 12.85
C GLU A 175 -23.70 6.91 11.59
N PHE A 176 -23.51 7.63 10.46
CA PHE A 176 -23.02 7.01 9.24
C PHE A 176 -21.62 6.44 9.43
N VAL A 177 -20.70 7.23 10.01
CA VAL A 177 -19.29 6.83 10.13
C VAL A 177 -19.12 5.70 11.15
N LEU A 178 -19.63 5.85 12.36
CA LEU A 178 -19.39 4.91 13.46
C LEU A 178 -20.24 3.63 13.37
N THR A 179 -21.35 3.67 12.62
CA THR A 179 -22.21 2.50 12.47
C THR A 179 -22.10 1.92 11.06
N LYS A 180 -22.60 2.61 10.02
CA LYS A 180 -22.67 2.04 8.67
C LYS A 180 -21.29 1.80 8.06
N PHE A 181 -20.43 2.82 8.09
CA PHE A 181 -19.13 2.73 7.47
C PHE A 181 -18.18 1.83 8.28
N GLN A 182 -18.16 1.95 9.61
CA GLN A 182 -17.34 1.09 10.47
C GLN A 182 -17.73 -0.38 10.34
N ASN A 183 -19.04 -0.71 10.39
CA ASN A 183 -19.51 -2.09 10.17
C ASN A 183 -19.09 -2.63 8.80
N PHE A 184 -19.10 -1.78 7.76
CA PHE A 184 -18.60 -2.17 6.44
C PHE A 184 -17.10 -2.44 6.46
N LEU A 185 -16.27 -1.59 7.08
CA LEU A 185 -14.84 -1.84 7.26
C LEU A 185 -14.58 -3.14 8.04
N ASP A 186 -15.35 -3.40 9.09
CA ASP A 186 -15.23 -4.61 9.90
C ASP A 186 -15.58 -5.87 9.10
N SER A 187 -16.56 -5.77 8.18
CA SER A 187 -16.86 -6.86 7.25
C SER A 187 -15.71 -7.19 6.30
N LEU A 188 -15.03 -6.16 5.78
CA LEU A 188 -13.82 -6.34 4.96
C LEU A 188 -12.65 -6.92 5.78
N ALA A 189 -12.50 -6.46 7.01
CA ALA A 189 -11.50 -7.01 7.93
C ALA A 189 -11.77 -8.49 8.24
N GLN A 190 -13.05 -8.87 8.41
CA GLN A 190 -13.46 -10.26 8.62
C GLN A 190 -13.23 -11.10 7.35
N LYS A 191 -13.61 -10.60 6.17
CA LYS A 191 -13.31 -11.23 4.87
C LYS A 191 -11.80 -11.54 4.76
N GLY A 192 -10.93 -10.56 5.06
CA GLY A 192 -9.48 -10.72 5.08
C GLY A 192 -8.96 -11.72 6.14
N LYS A 193 -9.76 -12.16 7.10
CA LYS A 193 -9.41 -13.23 8.05
C LYS A 193 -9.84 -14.61 7.59
N THR A 194 -10.99 -14.71 6.95
CA THR A 194 -11.67 -15.97 6.64
C THR A 194 -11.41 -16.49 5.24
N GLU A 195 -11.12 -15.62 4.28
CA GLU A 195 -10.90 -15.99 2.89
C GLU A 195 -9.41 -16.00 2.53
N ASP A 196 -9.01 -16.96 1.70
CA ASP A 196 -7.66 -17.13 1.20
C ASP A 196 -7.67 -17.24 -0.33
N THR A 197 -6.85 -16.41 -0.98
CA THR A 197 -6.52 -16.59 -2.38
C THR A 197 -5.25 -17.45 -2.48
N PRO A 198 -5.28 -18.62 -3.14
CA PRO A 198 -4.13 -19.50 -3.23
C PRO A 198 -3.09 -18.99 -4.22
N PHE A 199 -1.80 -19.22 -3.96
CA PHE A 199 -0.69 -18.76 -4.84
C PHE A 199 -0.77 -19.35 -6.24
N ILE A 200 -1.28 -20.57 -6.39
CA ILE A 200 -1.44 -21.23 -7.71
C ILE A 200 -2.22 -20.37 -8.72
N SER A 201 -3.10 -19.49 -8.22
CA SER A 201 -3.89 -18.59 -9.08
C SER A 201 -3.05 -17.61 -9.91
N ILE A 202 -1.84 -17.31 -9.44
CA ILE A 202 -0.93 -16.34 -10.08
C ILE A 202 0.41 -16.96 -10.49
N ARG A 203 0.66 -18.23 -10.16
CA ARG A 203 1.92 -18.89 -10.45
C ARG A 203 2.22 -18.86 -11.95
N SER A 204 3.40 -18.36 -12.30
CA SER A 204 3.84 -18.28 -13.69
C SER A 204 3.92 -19.67 -14.35
N LYS A 205 3.36 -19.75 -15.55
CA LYS A 205 3.44 -20.93 -16.43
C LYS A 205 4.54 -20.81 -17.49
N ALA A 206 5.39 -19.78 -17.39
CA ALA A 206 6.49 -19.58 -18.32
C ALA A 206 7.49 -20.73 -18.24
N ARG A 207 8.06 -21.11 -19.40
CA ARG A 207 9.02 -22.22 -19.50
C ARG A 207 10.43 -21.80 -19.09
N ASN A 208 10.79 -20.55 -19.31
CA ASN A 208 12.15 -20.05 -19.01
C ASN A 208 12.13 -19.17 -17.75
N LEU A 209 12.37 -19.78 -16.60
CA LEU A 209 12.43 -19.12 -15.29
C LEU A 209 13.85 -19.22 -14.67
N GLU A 210 14.86 -19.58 -15.48
CA GLU A 210 16.26 -19.78 -15.06
C GLU A 210 16.84 -18.53 -14.40
N GLU A 211 16.54 -17.35 -14.93
CA GLU A 211 17.02 -16.06 -14.43
C GLU A 211 16.54 -15.71 -13.01
N TYR A 212 15.48 -16.38 -12.53
CA TYR A 212 14.93 -16.19 -11.18
C TYR A 212 15.48 -17.18 -10.17
N LYS A 213 16.27 -18.18 -10.60
CA LYS A 213 16.93 -19.13 -9.68
C LYS A 213 17.89 -18.42 -8.75
N ILE A 214 17.86 -18.80 -7.48
CA ILE A 214 18.94 -18.42 -6.57
C ILE A 214 20.15 -19.35 -6.75
N THR A 215 21.34 -18.88 -6.38
CA THR A 215 22.54 -19.72 -6.47
C THR A 215 22.53 -20.83 -5.41
N LYS A 216 23.27 -21.91 -5.64
CA LYS A 216 23.44 -22.99 -4.65
C LYS A 216 24.02 -22.45 -3.33
N GLY A 217 24.99 -21.51 -3.42
CA GLY A 217 25.59 -20.88 -2.24
C GLY A 217 24.58 -20.05 -1.47
N THR A 218 23.77 -19.22 -2.15
CA THR A 218 22.68 -18.46 -1.52
C THR A 218 21.68 -19.41 -0.83
N TRP A 219 21.30 -20.50 -1.49
CA TRP A 219 20.37 -21.47 -0.90
C TRP A 219 20.93 -22.11 0.36
N ALA A 220 22.18 -22.58 0.34
CA ALA A 220 22.84 -23.15 1.53
C ALA A 220 22.94 -22.14 2.67
N ALA A 221 23.28 -20.87 2.37
CA ALA A 221 23.32 -19.80 3.37
C ALA A 221 21.96 -19.54 4.01
N LEU A 222 20.88 -19.50 3.21
CA LEU A 222 19.51 -19.33 3.71
C LEU A 222 19.06 -20.49 4.60
N GLN A 223 19.41 -21.73 4.23
CA GLN A 223 19.11 -22.91 5.05
C GLN A 223 19.84 -22.85 6.41
N LYS A 224 21.14 -22.52 6.41
CA LYS A 224 21.93 -22.37 7.65
C LYS A 224 21.39 -21.23 8.51
N HIS A 225 21.03 -20.10 7.91
CA HIS A 225 20.42 -18.97 8.60
C HIS A 225 19.10 -19.36 9.28
N LYS A 226 18.21 -20.07 8.57
CA LYS A 226 16.93 -20.53 9.13
C LYS A 226 17.14 -21.51 10.28
N ALA A 227 18.06 -22.49 10.14
CA ALA A 227 18.37 -23.45 11.19
C ALA A 227 18.84 -22.74 12.47
N ARG A 228 19.80 -21.81 12.36
CA ARG A 228 20.30 -21.04 13.50
C ARG A 228 19.19 -20.22 14.22
N HIS A 229 18.26 -19.64 13.46
CA HIS A 229 17.15 -18.89 14.05
C HIS A 229 16.12 -19.80 14.72
N LEU A 230 15.88 -20.98 14.16
CA LEU A 230 15.01 -21.99 14.76
C LEU A 230 15.57 -22.51 16.09
N GLU A 231 16.87 -22.82 16.14
CA GLU A 231 17.58 -23.21 17.35
C GLU A 231 17.51 -22.13 18.44
N ALA A 232 17.54 -20.86 18.04
CA ALA A 232 17.38 -19.71 18.95
C ALA A 232 15.92 -19.38 19.31
N GLY A 233 14.94 -20.24 18.97
CA GLY A 233 13.51 -20.02 19.21
C GLY A 233 12.90 -18.87 18.41
N ARG A 234 13.57 -18.42 17.33
CA ARG A 234 13.13 -17.30 16.52
C ARG A 234 12.56 -17.78 15.19
N GLY A 235 11.37 -17.29 14.81
CA GLY A 235 10.67 -17.67 13.58
C GLY A 235 11.19 -17.04 12.29
N PHE A 236 12.41 -16.53 12.25
CA PHE A 236 13.00 -15.88 11.07
C PHE A 236 13.59 -16.91 10.09
N GLY A 237 13.55 -16.56 8.81
CA GLY A 237 14.14 -17.35 7.75
C GLY A 237 13.35 -17.28 6.44
N TYR A 238 13.85 -17.99 5.43
CA TYR A 238 13.18 -18.04 4.13
C TYR A 238 11.78 -18.64 4.22
N GLY A 239 10.89 -18.23 3.30
CA GLY A 239 9.57 -18.81 3.10
C GLY A 239 9.50 -19.56 1.77
N LEU A 240 9.20 -20.86 1.82
CA LEU A 240 8.79 -21.60 0.62
C LEU A 240 7.29 -21.44 0.42
N VAL A 241 6.91 -21.17 -0.83
CA VAL A 241 5.51 -21.05 -1.22
C VAL A 241 4.81 -22.41 -1.16
N ASP A 242 3.63 -22.43 -0.57
CA ASP A 242 2.64 -23.49 -0.74
C ASP A 242 1.61 -22.97 -1.75
N ASP A 243 1.49 -23.67 -2.87
CA ASP A 243 0.58 -23.27 -3.97
C ASP A 243 -0.89 -23.15 -3.56
N LYS A 244 -1.29 -23.85 -2.49
CA LYS A 244 -2.67 -23.87 -1.96
C LYS A 244 -2.95 -22.74 -0.96
N LYS A 245 -1.95 -21.94 -0.60
CA LYS A 245 -2.04 -20.91 0.44
C LYS A 245 -1.55 -19.57 -0.06
N PRO A 246 -1.94 -18.47 0.59
CA PRO A 246 -1.32 -17.17 0.35
C PRO A 246 0.15 -17.17 0.81
N THR A 247 0.97 -16.37 0.14
CA THR A 247 2.39 -16.20 0.49
C THR A 247 2.57 -15.32 1.73
N ARG A 248 3.82 -15.17 2.16
CA ARG A 248 4.22 -14.09 3.07
C ARG A 248 4.12 -12.73 2.36
N THR A 249 4.17 -11.65 3.13
CA THR A 249 4.19 -10.27 2.62
C THR A 249 5.42 -10.01 1.73
N LEU A 250 5.20 -9.56 0.51
CA LEU A 250 6.26 -9.01 -0.35
C LEU A 250 6.79 -7.72 0.27
N SER A 251 8.07 -7.69 0.62
CA SER A 251 8.70 -6.52 1.21
C SER A 251 9.43 -5.66 0.16
N ALA A 252 9.65 -4.39 0.49
CA ALA A 252 10.48 -3.50 -0.33
C ALA A 252 11.95 -3.96 -0.44
N ARG A 253 12.39 -4.86 0.42
CA ARG A 253 13.74 -5.44 0.44
C ARG A 253 13.86 -6.72 -0.38
N TYR A 254 12.77 -7.21 -0.99
CA TYR A 254 12.71 -8.49 -1.67
C TYR A 254 13.85 -8.72 -2.67
N ALA A 255 14.22 -7.71 -3.45
CA ALA A 255 15.33 -7.81 -4.38
C ALA A 255 16.68 -8.02 -3.68
N LYS A 256 16.87 -7.40 -2.51
CA LYS A 256 18.11 -7.42 -1.75
C LYS A 256 18.27 -8.71 -0.94
N ASP A 257 17.30 -8.99 -0.09
CA ASP A 257 17.33 -10.10 0.86
C ASP A 257 16.39 -11.26 0.44
N GLY A 258 15.45 -11.05 -0.43
CA GLY A 258 14.52 -11.87 -1.22
C GLY A 258 14.21 -13.29 -0.77
N ALA A 259 14.09 -13.54 0.53
CA ALA A 259 13.94 -14.88 1.08
C ALA A 259 12.52 -15.14 1.65
N GLU A 260 11.66 -14.15 1.72
CA GLU A 260 10.31 -14.30 2.28
C GLU A 260 9.36 -15.07 1.38
N ILE A 261 9.59 -15.05 0.04
CA ILE A 261 8.78 -15.74 -0.96
C ILE A 261 9.70 -16.45 -1.95
N LEU A 262 9.92 -17.73 -1.75
CA LEU A 262 10.70 -18.57 -2.65
C LEU A 262 9.83 -19.70 -3.20
N ILE A 263 9.90 -19.96 -4.50
CA ILE A 263 9.09 -20.95 -5.19
C ILE A 263 9.94 -22.18 -5.47
N LYS A 264 9.47 -23.34 -5.01
CA LYS A 264 10.06 -24.63 -5.32
C LYS A 264 9.61 -25.07 -6.72
N GLU A 265 10.56 -25.33 -7.58
CA GLU A 265 10.36 -25.96 -8.87
C GLU A 265 10.99 -27.36 -8.86
N ASN A 266 10.98 -28.05 -9.99
CA ASN A 266 11.66 -29.36 -10.14
C ASN A 266 13.20 -29.26 -10.14
N TRP A 267 13.75 -28.19 -9.53
CA TRP A 267 15.16 -27.90 -9.45
C TRP A 267 15.69 -28.12 -8.03
N ARG A 268 17.01 -28.29 -7.93
CA ARG A 268 17.69 -28.45 -6.62
C ARG A 268 17.62 -27.19 -5.74
N VAL A 269 17.43 -26.03 -6.34
CA VAL A 269 17.33 -24.74 -5.64
C VAL A 269 16.00 -24.05 -5.98
N PRO A 270 15.42 -23.27 -5.07
CA PRO A 270 14.20 -22.51 -5.37
C PRO A 270 14.52 -21.28 -6.25
N ARG A 271 13.46 -20.64 -6.73
CA ARG A 271 13.54 -19.36 -7.43
C ARG A 271 12.83 -18.24 -6.67
N LYS A 272 13.17 -17.01 -7.01
CA LYS A 272 12.38 -15.83 -6.66
C LYS A 272 11.11 -15.77 -7.51
N ILE A 273 10.15 -14.90 -7.12
CA ILE A 273 8.99 -14.61 -7.96
C ILE A 273 9.40 -13.83 -9.21
N THR A 274 8.62 -13.97 -10.28
CA THR A 274 8.76 -13.12 -11.47
C THR A 274 8.18 -11.74 -11.22
N VAL A 275 8.43 -10.78 -12.12
CA VAL A 275 7.83 -9.45 -12.04
C VAL A 275 6.30 -9.53 -12.16
N GLU A 276 5.81 -10.39 -13.05
CA GLU A 276 4.38 -10.63 -13.26
C GLU A 276 3.71 -11.24 -12.02
N GLU A 277 4.36 -12.22 -11.37
CA GLU A 277 3.91 -12.77 -10.10
C GLU A 277 3.92 -11.68 -9.01
N GLY A 278 4.91 -10.79 -9.00
CA GLY A 278 4.99 -9.65 -8.10
C GLY A 278 3.86 -8.63 -8.30
N LEU A 279 3.54 -8.30 -9.55
CA LEU A 279 2.38 -7.45 -9.90
C LEU A 279 1.08 -8.10 -9.43
N ALA A 280 0.90 -9.38 -9.70
CA ALA A 280 -0.30 -10.11 -9.32
C ALA A 280 -0.45 -10.24 -7.79
N LEU A 281 0.65 -10.46 -7.06
CA LEU A 281 0.68 -10.43 -5.58
C LEU A 281 0.20 -9.10 -5.00
N MET A 282 0.37 -8.01 -5.72
CA MET A 282 -0.06 -6.68 -5.30
C MET A 282 -1.39 -6.25 -5.92
N GLY A 283 -2.06 -7.14 -6.68
CA GLY A 283 -3.35 -6.86 -7.29
C GLY A 283 -3.29 -5.96 -8.53
N TYR A 284 -2.10 -5.71 -9.08
CA TYR A 284 -1.94 -4.99 -10.36
C TYR A 284 -2.28 -5.93 -11.52
N ASN A 285 -3.56 -6.26 -11.62
CA ASN A 285 -4.09 -7.23 -12.57
C ASN A 285 -4.45 -6.61 -13.93
N ASN A 286 -4.84 -7.46 -14.88
CA ASN A 286 -5.21 -7.04 -16.24
C ASN A 286 -6.44 -6.11 -16.27
N THR A 287 -7.32 -6.14 -15.27
CA THR A 287 -8.48 -5.25 -15.21
C THR A 287 -8.05 -3.81 -15.02
N PHE A 288 -7.16 -3.57 -14.04
CA PHE A 288 -6.55 -2.24 -13.85
C PHE A 288 -5.68 -1.86 -15.02
N ALA A 289 -4.84 -2.76 -15.52
CA ALA A 289 -3.96 -2.50 -16.65
C ALA A 289 -4.73 -2.00 -17.89
N LYS A 290 -5.85 -2.63 -18.22
CA LYS A 290 -6.72 -2.22 -19.35
C LYS A 290 -7.31 -0.83 -19.16
N GLN A 291 -7.66 -0.44 -17.95
CA GLN A 291 -8.17 0.91 -17.64
C GLN A 291 -7.17 2.00 -18.03
N TYR A 292 -5.87 1.70 -17.96
CA TYR A 292 -4.79 2.61 -18.32
C TYR A 292 -4.13 2.30 -19.68
N GLY A 293 -4.82 1.54 -20.55
CA GLY A 293 -4.41 1.29 -21.92
C GLY A 293 -3.41 0.13 -22.11
N PHE A 294 -3.10 -0.64 -21.08
CA PHE A 294 -2.21 -1.79 -21.18
C PHE A 294 -2.99 -3.06 -21.56
N LYS A 295 -2.82 -3.51 -22.78
CA LYS A 295 -3.58 -4.67 -23.32
C LYS A 295 -3.19 -6.02 -22.69
N ARG A 296 -1.92 -6.17 -22.26
CA ARG A 296 -1.33 -7.45 -21.79
C ARG A 296 -0.81 -7.40 -20.36
N GLY A 297 -1.29 -6.47 -19.54
CA GLY A 297 -0.80 -6.23 -18.18
C GLY A 297 0.13 -5.02 -18.09
N PHE A 298 0.40 -4.59 -16.87
CA PHE A 298 1.31 -3.47 -16.62
C PHE A 298 2.74 -3.80 -17.06
N THR A 299 3.39 -2.83 -17.66
CA THR A 299 4.82 -2.87 -17.98
C THR A 299 5.55 -1.78 -17.22
N PHE A 300 6.84 -1.94 -17.04
CA PHE A 300 7.71 -0.93 -16.44
C PHE A 300 8.55 -0.26 -17.53
N PRO A 301 9.06 0.98 -17.30
CA PRO A 301 10.03 1.59 -18.20
C PRO A 301 11.23 0.65 -18.42
N GLU A 302 11.73 0.55 -19.65
CA GLU A 302 12.84 -0.36 -20.02
C GLU A 302 14.10 -0.18 -19.16
N THR A 303 14.35 1.05 -18.71
CA THR A 303 15.50 1.36 -17.84
C THR A 303 15.30 0.97 -16.37
N MET A 304 14.12 0.41 -16.01
CA MET A 304 13.81 0.06 -14.63
C MET A 304 14.41 -1.29 -14.24
N SER A 305 15.32 -1.30 -13.28
CA SER A 305 15.89 -2.56 -12.78
C SER A 305 14.87 -3.39 -11.99
N LYS A 306 15.00 -4.71 -12.02
CA LYS A 306 14.16 -5.62 -11.21
C LYS A 306 14.21 -5.26 -9.72
N ALA A 307 15.36 -4.80 -9.23
CA ALA A 307 15.49 -4.35 -7.83
C ALA A 307 14.55 -3.17 -7.50
N GLN A 308 14.47 -2.20 -8.39
CA GLN A 308 13.55 -1.06 -8.22
C GLN A 308 12.09 -1.49 -8.38
N ILE A 309 11.79 -2.39 -9.31
CA ILE A 309 10.43 -2.93 -9.47
C ILE A 309 9.95 -3.59 -8.17
N TYR A 310 10.72 -4.53 -7.61
CA TYR A 310 10.33 -5.19 -6.36
C TYR A 310 10.26 -4.22 -5.16
N LYS A 311 11.14 -3.20 -5.10
CA LYS A 311 11.06 -2.15 -4.08
C LYS A 311 9.73 -1.41 -4.16
N GLN A 312 9.34 -0.99 -5.36
CA GLN A 312 8.09 -0.27 -5.61
C GLN A 312 6.87 -1.13 -5.26
N LEU A 313 6.84 -2.39 -5.73
CA LEU A 313 5.78 -3.34 -5.41
C LEU A 313 5.67 -3.59 -3.91
N GLY A 314 6.79 -3.80 -3.22
CA GLY A 314 6.82 -4.05 -1.78
C GLY A 314 6.33 -2.86 -0.94
N ASN A 315 6.56 -1.63 -1.42
CA ASN A 315 6.06 -0.40 -0.77
C ASN A 315 4.60 -0.07 -1.10
N SER A 316 4.04 -0.69 -2.13
CA SER A 316 2.70 -0.37 -2.59
C SER A 316 1.59 -1.00 -1.74
N LEU A 317 0.36 -0.62 -2.00
CA LEU A 317 -0.86 -1.19 -1.45
C LEU A 317 -1.65 -1.96 -2.53
N VAL A 318 -2.70 -2.70 -2.13
CA VAL A 318 -3.57 -3.44 -3.05
C VAL A 318 -4.73 -2.55 -3.50
N PRO A 319 -4.78 -2.12 -4.79
CA PRO A 319 -5.78 -1.15 -5.28
C PRO A 319 -7.22 -1.62 -5.12
N GLU A 320 -7.48 -2.93 -5.22
CA GLU A 320 -8.82 -3.51 -5.07
C GLU A 320 -9.42 -3.22 -3.70
N ILE A 321 -8.63 -3.27 -2.62
CA ILE A 321 -9.08 -2.97 -1.26
C ILE A 321 -9.48 -1.48 -1.17
N VAL A 322 -8.71 -0.57 -1.76
CA VAL A 322 -9.06 0.86 -1.82
C VAL A 322 -10.37 1.07 -2.56
N SER A 323 -10.54 0.42 -3.73
CA SER A 323 -11.79 0.45 -4.50
C SER A 323 -12.98 0.00 -3.66
N GLU A 324 -12.83 -1.14 -2.97
CA GLU A 324 -13.91 -1.73 -2.18
C GLU A 324 -14.28 -0.82 -1.00
N ILE A 325 -13.29 -0.29 -0.27
CA ILE A 325 -13.51 0.68 0.81
C ILE A 325 -14.22 1.94 0.28
N ALA A 326 -13.77 2.50 -0.83
CA ALA A 326 -14.34 3.73 -1.38
C ALA A 326 -15.72 3.53 -2.03
N SER A 327 -16.10 2.30 -2.40
CA SER A 327 -17.34 2.02 -3.13
C SER A 327 -18.61 2.43 -2.39
N ILE A 328 -18.61 2.36 -1.06
CA ILE A 328 -19.76 2.76 -0.23
C ILE A 328 -19.93 4.28 -0.13
N LEU A 329 -18.85 5.04 -0.42
CA LEU A 329 -18.85 6.51 -0.32
C LEU A 329 -19.45 7.18 -1.55
N VAL A 330 -19.60 6.47 -2.65
CA VAL A 330 -20.09 6.97 -3.94
C VAL A 330 -21.45 6.39 -4.34
N LYS A 331 -21.93 5.37 -3.65
CA LYS A 331 -23.27 4.78 -3.78
C LYS A 331 -24.27 5.58 -2.97
#